data_89f0f16f920f970ef2112b2315dcf60f
#
_entry.id   89f0f16f920f970ef2112b2315dcf60f
#
_cell.length_a   1.000
_cell.length_b   1.000
_cell.length_c   1.000
_cell.angle_alpha   90.00
_cell.angle_beta   90.00
_cell.angle_gamma   90.00
#
_symmetry.space_group_name_H-M   'P 1'
#
loop_
_entity.id
_entity.type
_entity.pdbx_description
1 polymer ?
#
loop_
_entity_poly.entity_id
_entity_poly.type
_entity_poly.pdbx_seq_one_letter_code
_entity_poly.pdbx_strand_id
1 'polypeptide(L)'
;TAVFESASEHWNINPTDSAWNTLTQEADLTGYNVTDTRFVGTDTYGDFGHTLQIVEVERLEFTDKKVALDFEQGENSFKAAALITALFGADVIPTYFAPAVDLIDQGSSEAQIAQLVIDLGLVEISSNSQFVSDVYENVVGVTPDPLTEALYASQLDSGALSHAGLVAIGSSATIVESQMSDLATWRDTGLEYLGF
;
A
#
# COMPACT_ATOMS: atom_id res chain seq x y z
N THR A 1 -7.27 13.55 -1.14
CA THR A 1 -6.03 14.06 -0.50
C THR A 1 -6.35 15.22 0.43
N ALA A 2 -5.81 15.22 1.64
CA ALA A 2 -5.81 16.34 2.56
C ALA A 2 -4.39 16.92 2.67
N VAL A 3 -4.28 18.25 2.65
CA VAL A 3 -3.00 18.99 2.66
C VAL A 3 -2.85 19.75 3.98
N PHE A 4 -1.70 19.61 4.64
CA PHE A 4 -1.35 20.25 5.89
C PHE A 4 -0.13 21.15 5.71
N GLU A 5 -0.27 22.42 6.07
CA GLU A 5 0.79 23.42 5.89
C GLU A 5 1.90 23.40 6.96
N SER A 6 2.11 22.24 7.60
CA SER A 6 3.13 22.05 8.63
C SER A 6 3.74 20.65 8.56
N ALA A 7 4.88 20.47 9.26
CA ALA A 7 5.54 19.18 9.33
C ALA A 7 4.70 18.15 10.10
N SER A 8 4.80 16.89 9.69
CA SER A 8 4.04 15.78 10.23
C SER A 8 4.31 15.48 11.71
N GLU A 9 5.48 15.88 12.24
CA GLU A 9 5.85 15.71 13.66
C GLU A 9 4.87 16.39 14.64
N HIS A 10 4.03 17.31 14.13
CA HIS A 10 3.00 18.00 14.90
C HIS A 10 1.62 17.35 14.83
N TRP A 11 1.47 16.22 14.15
CA TRP A 11 0.20 15.58 13.92
C TRP A 11 0.20 14.12 14.39
N ASN A 12 -0.86 13.72 15.08
CA ASN A 12 -1.16 12.32 15.38
C ASN A 12 -2.28 11.84 14.47
N ILE A 13 -2.12 10.66 13.89
CA ILE A 13 -3.11 10.01 13.04
C ILE A 13 -3.62 8.78 13.79
N ASN A 14 -4.92 8.71 14.00
CA ASN A 14 -5.57 7.57 14.65
C ASN A 14 -6.84 7.20 13.88
N PRO A 15 -7.17 5.90 13.78
CA PRO A 15 -8.46 5.48 13.24
C PRO A 15 -9.61 6.10 14.04
N THR A 16 -10.72 6.36 13.38
CA THR A 16 -11.92 6.78 14.10
C THR A 16 -12.47 5.62 14.92
N ASP A 17 -12.64 5.85 16.23
CA ASP A 17 -13.25 4.85 17.10
C ASP A 17 -14.74 4.70 16.76
N SER A 18 -15.21 3.47 16.54
CA SER A 18 -16.61 3.16 16.26
C SER A 18 -17.59 3.58 17.38
N ALA A 19 -17.10 3.88 18.57
CA ALA A 19 -17.91 4.38 19.68
C ALA A 19 -18.48 5.79 19.44
N TRP A 20 -17.93 6.57 18.52
CA TRP A 20 -18.44 7.91 18.19
C TRP A 20 -19.71 7.86 17.34
N ASN A 21 -19.94 6.78 16.61
CA ASN A 21 -21.09 6.60 15.71
C ASN A 21 -22.41 6.35 16.46
N THR A 22 -22.36 6.07 17.76
CA THR A 22 -23.56 5.85 18.58
C THR A 22 -24.34 7.14 18.90
N LEU A 23 -23.76 8.32 18.71
CA LEU A 23 -24.40 9.61 19.02
C LEU A 23 -25.06 10.28 17.82
N THR A 24 -24.67 9.93 16.57
CA THR A 24 -25.17 10.63 15.38
C THR A 24 -26.17 9.84 14.55
N GLN A 25 -26.38 8.54 14.78
CA GLN A 25 -27.22 7.64 13.96
C GLN A 25 -26.89 7.66 12.44
N GLU A 26 -25.73 8.16 12.05
CA GLU A 26 -25.25 8.12 10.68
C GLU A 26 -24.37 6.89 10.45
N ALA A 27 -24.41 6.40 9.20
CA ALA A 27 -23.72 5.19 8.77
C ALA A 27 -22.24 5.19 9.14
N ASP A 28 -21.75 4.01 9.48
CA ASP A 28 -20.38 3.64 9.83
C ASP A 28 -19.35 4.28 8.88
N LEU A 29 -18.94 5.51 9.15
CA LEU A 29 -17.89 6.20 8.39
C LEU A 29 -16.56 5.82 9.00
N THR A 30 -15.89 4.84 8.40
CA THR A 30 -14.49 4.56 8.70
C THR A 30 -13.63 5.72 8.23
N GLY A 31 -12.75 6.22 9.07
CA GLY A 31 -11.89 7.38 8.79
C GLY A 31 -10.79 7.52 9.81
N TYR A 32 -10.12 8.65 9.80
CA TYR A 32 -9.02 8.94 10.70
C TYR A 32 -9.25 10.25 11.45
N ASN A 33 -8.79 10.28 12.71
CA ASN A 33 -8.65 11.50 13.49
C ASN A 33 -7.21 12.01 13.34
N VAL A 34 -7.06 13.21 12.80
CA VAL A 34 -5.76 13.88 12.68
C VAL A 34 -5.72 15.02 13.69
N THR A 35 -4.85 14.91 14.69
CA THR A 35 -4.76 15.84 15.80
C THR A 35 -3.46 16.64 15.74
N ASP A 36 -3.54 17.97 15.75
CA ASP A 36 -2.37 18.85 15.87
C ASP A 36 -1.86 18.87 17.32
N THR A 37 -0.67 18.29 17.53
CA THR A 37 -0.07 18.14 18.86
C THR A 37 0.55 19.43 19.40
N ARG A 38 0.71 20.48 18.60
CA ARG A 38 1.26 21.78 19.04
C ARG A 38 0.33 22.49 20.04
N PHE A 39 -0.95 22.15 20.01
CA PHE A 39 -1.97 22.79 20.85
C PHE A 39 -2.37 21.96 22.08
N VAL A 40 -1.57 20.97 22.45
CA VAL A 40 -1.71 20.28 23.74
C VAL A 40 -1.10 21.15 24.84
N GLY A 41 -1.71 22.26 25.14
CA GLY A 41 -1.29 23.21 26.17
C GLY A 41 -2.46 23.56 27.09
N THR A 42 -2.18 23.55 28.38
CA THR A 42 -3.06 23.87 29.48
C THR A 42 -3.41 25.36 29.48
N ASP A 43 -4.36 25.78 28.73
CA ASP A 43 -5.01 27.04 29.07
C ASP A 43 -6.43 26.80 29.62
N THR A 44 -6.86 27.74 30.45
CA THR A 44 -8.02 27.66 31.36
C THR A 44 -9.38 27.62 30.61
N TYR A 45 -9.38 27.50 29.30
CA TYR A 45 -10.57 27.49 28.44
C TYR A 45 -10.80 26.16 27.69
N GLY A 46 -10.13 25.08 28.08
CA GLY A 46 -10.38 23.74 27.51
C GLY A 46 -10.13 23.73 26.00
N ASP A 47 -8.95 24.19 25.59
CA ASP A 47 -8.53 24.11 24.21
C ASP A 47 -8.28 22.65 23.86
N PHE A 48 -9.28 22.05 23.26
CA PHE A 48 -9.18 20.74 22.65
C PHE A 48 -8.24 20.90 21.47
N GLY A 49 -7.12 20.20 21.48
CA GLY A 49 -6.23 20.15 20.34
C GLY A 49 -7.07 19.99 19.07
N HIS A 50 -6.77 20.77 18.04
CA HIS A 50 -7.56 20.76 16.82
C HIS A 50 -7.52 19.35 16.23
N THR A 51 -8.56 18.57 16.45
CA THR A 51 -8.75 17.26 15.84
C THR A 51 -9.63 17.42 14.62
N LEU A 52 -9.09 17.00 13.48
CA LEU A 52 -9.82 16.94 12.23
C LEU A 52 -10.25 15.49 12.00
N GLN A 53 -11.53 15.25 11.86
CA GLN A 53 -12.02 13.98 11.38
C GLN A 53 -11.96 14.00 9.84
N ILE A 54 -11.24 13.07 9.26
CA ILE A 54 -11.11 12.90 7.81
C ILE A 54 -11.78 11.59 7.40
N VAL A 55 -12.57 11.64 6.33
CA VAL A 55 -13.32 10.51 5.79
C VAL A 55 -13.11 10.52 4.27
N GLU A 56 -12.97 9.35 3.67
CA GLU A 56 -12.77 9.21 2.22
C GLU A 56 -11.55 10.01 1.72
N VAL A 57 -10.45 9.99 2.49
CA VAL A 57 -9.19 10.63 2.15
C VAL A 57 -8.10 9.56 2.08
N GLU A 58 -7.53 9.38 0.91
CA GLU A 58 -6.52 8.35 0.62
C GLU A 58 -5.10 8.83 0.96
N ARG A 59 -4.89 10.15 0.94
CA ARG A 59 -3.55 10.75 1.12
C ARG A 59 -3.59 11.95 2.04
N LEU A 60 -2.68 11.99 3.01
CA LEU A 60 -2.34 13.20 3.75
C LEU A 60 -1.02 13.74 3.20
N GLU A 61 -0.96 15.05 3.00
CA GLU A 61 0.24 15.74 2.52
C GLU A 61 0.67 16.78 3.55
N PHE A 62 1.85 16.55 4.13
CA PHE A 62 2.54 17.46 5.04
C PHE A 62 3.69 18.14 4.30
N THR A 63 4.31 19.13 4.92
CA THR A 63 5.44 19.87 4.32
C THR A 63 6.71 19.01 4.19
N ASP A 64 6.81 17.92 4.93
CA ASP A 64 7.99 17.05 5.05
C ASP A 64 7.77 15.63 4.52
N LYS A 65 6.53 15.16 4.44
CA LYS A 65 6.20 13.82 3.96
C LYS A 65 4.74 13.71 3.53
N LYS A 66 4.41 12.57 2.95
CA LYS A 66 3.03 12.13 2.70
C LYS A 66 2.70 10.91 3.53
N VAL A 67 1.41 10.66 3.76
CA VAL A 67 0.90 9.46 4.41
C VAL A 67 -0.21 8.87 3.55
N ALA A 68 -0.09 7.60 3.21
CA ALA A 68 -1.11 6.84 2.51
C ALA A 68 -2.00 6.13 3.52
N LEU A 69 -3.32 6.17 3.32
CA LEU A 69 -4.32 5.65 4.26
C LEU A 69 -5.18 4.52 3.68
N ASP A 70 -5.21 4.37 2.36
CA ASP A 70 -6.08 3.45 1.61
C ASP A 70 -5.43 2.07 1.43
N PHE A 71 -5.43 1.26 2.50
CA PHE A 71 -4.84 -0.09 2.52
C PHE A 71 -5.87 -1.22 2.57
N GLU A 72 -7.15 -0.95 2.28
CA GLU A 72 -8.09 -2.03 2.07
C GLU A 72 -7.87 -2.71 0.73
N GLN A 73 -8.24 -3.99 0.65
CA GLN A 73 -8.03 -4.76 -0.57
C GLN A 73 -8.69 -4.09 -1.79
N GLY A 74 -7.90 -3.86 -2.82
CA GLY A 74 -8.35 -3.20 -4.05
C GLY A 74 -8.16 -1.69 -4.08
N GLU A 75 -7.76 -1.06 -3.00
CA GLU A 75 -7.38 0.35 -2.96
C GLU A 75 -5.96 0.58 -3.49
N ASN A 76 -5.64 1.81 -3.83
CA ASN A 76 -4.40 2.12 -4.56
C ASN A 76 -3.13 1.87 -3.75
N SER A 77 -3.12 2.22 -2.46
CA SER A 77 -1.96 1.94 -1.60
C SER A 77 -1.76 0.45 -1.36
N PHE A 78 -2.86 -0.29 -1.17
CA PHE A 78 -2.80 -1.75 -1.10
C PHE A 78 -2.23 -2.35 -2.39
N LYS A 79 -2.73 -1.93 -3.57
CA LYS A 79 -2.22 -2.40 -4.87
C LYS A 79 -0.73 -2.11 -5.05
N ALA A 80 -0.28 -0.91 -4.66
CA ALA A 80 1.13 -0.55 -4.72
C ALA A 80 1.99 -1.47 -3.84
N ALA A 81 1.59 -1.68 -2.58
CA ALA A 81 2.30 -2.56 -1.65
C ALA A 81 2.30 -4.01 -2.13
N ALA A 82 1.15 -4.53 -2.60
CA ALA A 82 1.02 -5.89 -3.13
C ALA A 82 1.85 -6.11 -4.40
N LEU A 83 1.90 -5.12 -5.29
CA LEU A 83 2.73 -5.15 -6.49
C LEU A 83 4.22 -5.22 -6.17
N ILE A 84 4.68 -4.38 -5.23
CA ILE A 84 6.06 -4.39 -4.75
C ILE A 84 6.39 -5.73 -4.11
N THR A 85 5.48 -6.23 -3.27
CA THR A 85 5.63 -7.56 -2.65
C THR A 85 5.80 -8.65 -3.70
N ALA A 86 4.96 -8.69 -4.72
CA ALA A 86 5.05 -9.70 -5.78
C ALA A 86 6.35 -9.62 -6.59
N LEU A 87 6.88 -8.41 -6.82
CA LEU A 87 8.11 -8.18 -7.59
C LEU A 87 9.40 -8.43 -6.79
N PHE A 88 9.43 -8.02 -5.52
CA PHE A 88 10.67 -7.87 -4.76
C PHE A 88 10.61 -8.42 -3.34
N GLY A 89 9.43 -8.87 -2.86
CA GLY A 89 9.17 -9.14 -1.45
C GLY A 89 8.74 -7.90 -0.66
N ALA A 90 8.15 -8.11 0.52
CA ALA A 90 7.55 -7.05 1.32
C ALA A 90 8.55 -6.10 1.98
N ASP A 91 9.78 -6.55 2.25
CA ASP A 91 10.80 -5.79 2.99
C ASP A 91 11.19 -4.47 2.31
N VAL A 92 11.00 -4.36 0.99
CA VAL A 92 11.37 -3.18 0.20
C VAL A 92 10.21 -2.24 -0.09
N ILE A 93 9.01 -2.52 0.46
CA ILE A 93 7.84 -1.65 0.28
C ILE A 93 8.18 -0.19 0.60
N PRO A 94 8.79 0.17 1.74
CA PRO A 94 9.08 1.58 2.06
C PRO A 94 9.98 2.26 1.01
N THR A 95 10.81 1.50 0.32
CA THR A 95 11.76 2.03 -0.68
C THR A 95 11.08 2.37 -2.00
N TYR A 96 10.15 1.52 -2.46
CA TYR A 96 9.54 1.62 -3.78
C TYR A 96 8.09 2.11 -3.75
N PHE A 97 7.53 2.35 -2.56
CA PHE A 97 6.12 2.68 -2.40
C PHE A 97 5.74 3.97 -3.12
N ALA A 98 6.50 5.05 -2.90
CA ALA A 98 6.18 6.36 -3.47
C ALA A 98 6.01 6.31 -5.00
N PRO A 99 6.99 5.86 -5.81
CA PRO A 99 6.81 5.80 -7.25
C PRO A 99 5.71 4.82 -7.69
N ALA A 100 5.50 3.72 -6.97
CA ALA A 100 4.47 2.75 -7.32
C ALA A 100 3.06 3.31 -7.10
N VAL A 101 2.81 3.91 -5.94
CA VAL A 101 1.50 4.50 -5.63
C VAL A 101 1.19 5.69 -6.52
N ASP A 102 2.19 6.55 -6.82
CA ASP A 102 2.00 7.68 -7.73
C ASP A 102 1.60 7.23 -9.15
N LEU A 103 2.18 6.13 -9.66
CA LEU A 103 1.80 5.56 -10.95
C LEU A 103 0.38 4.98 -10.94
N ILE A 104 -0.01 4.31 -9.85
CA ILE A 104 -1.38 3.78 -9.69
C ILE A 104 -2.39 4.92 -9.59
N ASP A 105 -2.10 5.96 -8.82
CA ASP A 105 -2.96 7.15 -8.68
C ASP A 105 -3.13 7.89 -10.02
N GLN A 106 -2.14 7.80 -10.92
CA GLN A 106 -2.22 8.30 -12.30
C GLN A 106 -2.99 7.36 -13.24
N GLY A 107 -3.48 6.22 -12.76
CA GLY A 107 -4.30 5.27 -13.51
C GLY A 107 -3.51 4.15 -14.21
N SER A 108 -2.23 3.96 -13.89
CA SER A 108 -1.48 2.81 -14.38
C SER A 108 -1.97 1.53 -13.71
N SER A 109 -2.13 0.45 -14.48
CA SER A 109 -2.44 -0.86 -13.92
C SER A 109 -1.17 -1.53 -13.35
N GLU A 110 -1.36 -2.50 -12.43
CA GLU A 110 -0.25 -3.29 -11.87
C GLU A 110 0.59 -3.96 -12.98
N ALA A 111 -0.06 -4.48 -14.03
CA ALA A 111 0.64 -5.08 -15.16
C ALA A 111 1.49 -4.07 -15.95
N GLN A 112 1.03 -2.83 -16.11
CA GLN A 112 1.80 -1.78 -16.79
C GLN A 112 3.02 -1.37 -15.96
N ILE A 113 2.87 -1.25 -14.66
CA ILE A 113 3.98 -0.93 -13.74
C ILE A 113 4.97 -2.10 -13.68
N ALA A 114 4.48 -3.34 -13.55
CA ALA A 114 5.34 -4.53 -13.59
C ALA A 114 6.14 -4.60 -14.90
N GLN A 115 5.51 -4.31 -16.05
CA GLN A 115 6.22 -4.27 -17.33
C GLN A 115 7.31 -3.19 -17.35
N LEU A 116 6.99 -1.98 -16.85
CA LEU A 116 7.97 -0.90 -16.75
C LEU A 116 9.17 -1.29 -15.88
N VAL A 117 8.93 -1.94 -14.74
CA VAL A 117 9.98 -2.42 -13.82
C VAL A 117 10.88 -3.46 -14.50
N ILE A 118 10.28 -4.37 -15.26
CA ILE A 118 11.00 -5.40 -16.04
C ILE A 118 11.82 -4.75 -17.17
N ASP A 119 11.24 -3.82 -17.91
CA ASP A 119 11.90 -3.11 -19.01
C ASP A 119 13.10 -2.26 -18.55
N LEU A 120 13.02 -1.73 -17.32
CA LEU A 120 14.12 -1.02 -16.67
C LEU A 120 15.21 -1.95 -16.14
N GLY A 121 15.01 -3.28 -16.19
CA GLY A 121 15.97 -4.26 -15.70
C GLY A 121 16.12 -4.27 -14.17
N LEU A 122 15.09 -3.82 -13.44
CA LEU A 122 15.09 -3.83 -11.97
C LEU A 122 14.80 -5.22 -11.40
N VAL A 123 14.25 -6.11 -12.21
CA VAL A 123 14.03 -7.53 -11.89
C VAL A 123 14.89 -8.36 -12.83
N GLU A 124 15.71 -9.26 -12.29
CA GLU A 124 16.50 -10.21 -13.07
C GLU A 124 15.66 -11.43 -13.43
N ILE A 125 15.52 -11.72 -14.72
CA ILE A 125 14.82 -12.90 -15.22
C ILE A 125 15.84 -13.86 -15.81
N SER A 126 16.34 -14.78 -14.99
CA SER A 126 17.32 -15.80 -15.43
C SER A 126 16.67 -16.92 -16.23
N SER A 127 15.42 -17.30 -15.89
CA SER A 127 14.58 -18.23 -16.62
C SER A 127 13.11 -18.04 -16.22
N ASN A 128 12.16 -18.51 -17.05
CA ASN A 128 10.73 -18.47 -16.72
C ASN A 128 10.39 -19.28 -15.46
N SER A 129 11.02 -20.45 -15.27
CA SER A 129 10.86 -21.27 -14.07
C SER A 129 11.31 -20.54 -12.80
N GLN A 130 12.49 -19.92 -12.83
CA GLN A 130 12.98 -19.14 -11.69
C GLN A 130 12.09 -17.93 -11.39
N PHE A 131 11.67 -17.20 -12.42
CA PHE A 131 10.79 -16.06 -12.25
C PHE A 131 9.44 -16.46 -11.61
N VAL A 132 8.88 -17.61 -12.02
CA VAL A 132 7.65 -18.16 -11.38
C VAL A 132 7.90 -18.46 -9.91
N SER A 133 9.03 -19.11 -9.58
CA SER A 133 9.39 -19.41 -8.20
C SER A 133 9.53 -18.14 -7.37
N ASP A 134 10.24 -17.15 -7.87
CA ASP A 134 10.48 -15.88 -7.17
C ASP A 134 9.16 -15.14 -6.88
N VAL A 135 8.29 -14.98 -7.88
CA VAL A 135 6.98 -14.32 -7.70
C VAL A 135 6.10 -15.13 -6.77
N TYR A 136 6.09 -16.46 -6.89
CA TYR A 136 5.27 -17.32 -6.03
C TYR A 136 5.73 -17.26 -4.57
N GLU A 137 7.05 -17.33 -4.33
CA GLU A 137 7.61 -17.20 -2.96
C GLU A 137 7.30 -15.83 -2.36
N ASN A 138 7.43 -14.77 -3.14
CA ASN A 138 7.10 -13.42 -2.70
C ASN A 138 5.61 -13.24 -2.31
N VAL A 139 4.70 -13.93 -3.00
CA VAL A 139 3.25 -13.80 -2.80
C VAL A 139 2.70 -14.79 -1.78
N VAL A 140 3.22 -16.02 -1.77
CA VAL A 140 2.68 -17.13 -0.95
C VAL A 140 3.55 -17.43 0.27
N GLY A 141 4.83 -17.03 0.23
CA GLY A 141 5.78 -17.25 1.33
C GLY A 141 6.45 -18.63 1.33
N VAL A 142 6.20 -19.45 0.30
CA VAL A 142 6.79 -20.79 0.17
C VAL A 142 7.10 -21.07 -1.29
N THR A 143 8.08 -21.92 -1.55
CA THR A 143 8.40 -22.41 -2.90
C THR A 143 7.20 -23.12 -3.54
N PRO A 144 6.88 -22.86 -4.82
CA PRO A 144 5.81 -23.57 -5.52
C PRO A 144 6.10 -25.07 -5.62
N ASP A 145 5.06 -25.88 -5.65
CA ASP A 145 5.22 -27.28 -6.02
C ASP A 145 5.60 -27.41 -7.52
N PRO A 146 6.26 -28.50 -7.93
CA PRO A 146 6.78 -28.65 -9.29
C PRO A 146 5.71 -28.59 -10.40
N LEU A 147 4.44 -28.95 -10.10
CA LEU A 147 3.36 -28.88 -11.08
C LEU A 147 2.90 -27.43 -11.27
N THR A 148 2.75 -26.69 -10.19
CA THR A 148 2.42 -25.28 -10.22
C THR A 148 3.50 -24.47 -10.94
N GLU A 149 4.78 -24.70 -10.61
CA GLU A 149 5.91 -24.04 -11.28
C GLU A 149 5.89 -24.34 -12.79
N ALA A 150 5.82 -25.62 -13.19
CA ALA A 150 5.81 -26.01 -14.59
C ALA A 150 4.59 -25.46 -15.36
N LEU A 151 3.43 -25.36 -14.72
CA LEU A 151 2.23 -24.79 -15.33
C LEU A 151 2.44 -23.33 -15.74
N TYR A 152 2.88 -22.49 -14.82
CA TYR A 152 3.10 -21.06 -15.11
C TYR A 152 4.30 -20.82 -16.01
N ALA A 153 5.41 -21.56 -15.82
CA ALA A 153 6.57 -21.49 -16.72
C ALA A 153 6.19 -21.84 -18.16
N SER A 154 5.37 -22.87 -18.39
CA SER A 154 4.89 -23.23 -19.71
C SER A 154 4.02 -22.14 -20.36
N GLN A 155 3.21 -21.41 -19.56
CA GLN A 155 2.43 -20.29 -20.07
C GLN A 155 3.32 -19.10 -20.47
N LEU A 156 4.37 -18.84 -19.69
CA LEU A 156 5.38 -17.84 -20.03
C LEU A 156 6.16 -18.24 -21.30
N ASP A 157 6.60 -19.50 -21.40
CA ASP A 157 7.33 -20.03 -22.55
C ASP A 157 6.52 -19.96 -23.84
N SER A 158 5.22 -20.19 -23.76
CA SER A 158 4.33 -20.13 -24.92
C SER A 158 3.86 -18.72 -25.25
N GLY A 159 4.12 -17.74 -24.40
CA GLY A 159 3.60 -16.38 -24.53
C GLY A 159 2.10 -16.24 -24.22
N ALA A 160 1.45 -17.29 -23.68
CA ALA A 160 0.05 -17.21 -23.25
C ALA A 160 -0.12 -16.32 -22.02
N LEU A 161 0.94 -16.17 -21.23
CA LEU A 161 1.04 -15.25 -20.10
C LEU A 161 2.33 -14.43 -20.25
N SER A 162 2.30 -13.15 -19.95
CA SER A 162 3.50 -12.32 -19.84
C SER A 162 4.06 -12.33 -18.41
N HIS A 163 5.34 -12.00 -18.23
CA HIS A 163 5.93 -11.82 -16.90
C HIS A 163 5.15 -10.79 -16.07
N ALA A 164 4.83 -9.63 -16.67
CA ALA A 164 4.01 -8.60 -16.04
C ALA A 164 2.60 -9.09 -15.69
N GLY A 165 2.02 -9.95 -16.53
CA GLY A 165 0.74 -10.59 -16.27
C GLY A 165 0.79 -11.54 -15.06
N LEU A 166 1.86 -12.33 -14.92
CA LEU A 166 2.06 -13.20 -13.75
C LEU A 166 2.17 -12.37 -12.46
N VAL A 167 2.94 -11.29 -12.49
CA VAL A 167 3.06 -10.37 -11.34
C VAL A 167 1.70 -9.78 -10.97
N ALA A 168 0.91 -9.31 -11.95
CA ALA A 168 -0.42 -8.77 -11.70
C ALA A 168 -1.40 -9.80 -11.11
N ILE A 169 -1.31 -11.08 -11.53
CA ILE A 169 -2.07 -12.17 -10.91
C ILE A 169 -1.65 -12.35 -9.44
N GLY A 170 -0.34 -12.36 -9.17
CA GLY A 170 0.20 -12.52 -7.82
C GLY A 170 -0.19 -11.37 -6.91
N SER A 171 -0.03 -10.13 -7.35
CA SER A 171 -0.37 -8.94 -6.56
C SER A 171 -1.86 -8.82 -6.26
N SER A 172 -2.72 -9.35 -7.13
CA SER A 172 -4.17 -9.36 -6.93
C SER A 172 -4.66 -10.53 -6.05
N ALA A 173 -3.80 -11.48 -5.73
CA ALA A 173 -4.16 -12.64 -4.93
C ALA A 173 -4.32 -12.26 -3.44
N THR A 174 -5.42 -12.65 -2.81
CA THR A 174 -5.68 -12.34 -1.39
C THR A 174 -4.56 -12.82 -0.45
N ILE A 175 -3.87 -13.90 -0.81
CA ILE A 175 -2.79 -14.47 0.00
C ILE A 175 -1.61 -13.51 0.18
N VAL A 176 -1.39 -12.54 -0.74
CA VAL A 176 -0.27 -11.59 -0.67
C VAL A 176 -0.30 -10.75 0.62
N GLU A 177 -1.48 -10.53 1.21
CA GLU A 177 -1.62 -9.83 2.49
C GLU A 177 -0.80 -10.48 3.60
N SER A 178 -0.69 -11.81 3.61
CA SER A 178 0.06 -12.55 4.62
C SER A 178 1.57 -12.29 4.59
N GLN A 179 2.08 -11.71 3.50
CA GLN A 179 3.48 -11.36 3.37
C GLN A 179 3.79 -9.93 3.85
N MET A 180 2.77 -9.09 3.98
CA MET A 180 2.89 -7.69 4.41
C MET A 180 2.67 -7.59 5.93
N SER A 181 3.71 -7.87 6.73
CA SER A 181 3.63 -7.91 8.20
C SER A 181 3.12 -6.62 8.83
N ASP A 182 3.38 -5.47 8.20
CA ASP A 182 3.03 -4.14 8.71
C ASP A 182 1.67 -3.65 8.20
N LEU A 183 0.96 -4.45 7.38
CA LEU A 183 -0.31 -4.05 6.77
C LEU A 183 -1.36 -3.62 7.81
N ALA A 184 -1.45 -4.32 8.94
CA ALA A 184 -2.35 -3.95 10.02
C ALA A 184 -2.02 -2.55 10.59
N THR A 185 -0.73 -2.26 10.77
CA THR A 185 -0.27 -0.93 11.21
C THR A 185 -0.59 0.14 10.17
N TRP A 186 -0.39 -0.15 8.88
CA TRP A 186 -0.71 0.82 7.82
C TRP A 186 -2.22 1.08 7.70
N ARG A 187 -3.07 0.11 7.99
CA ARG A 187 -4.52 0.29 8.09
C ARG A 187 -4.91 1.18 9.27
N ASP A 188 -4.15 1.14 10.37
CA ASP A 188 -4.43 1.94 11.56
C ASP A 188 -3.87 3.37 11.47
N THR A 189 -2.64 3.54 10.98
CA THR A 189 -1.91 4.82 11.05
C THR A 189 -1.44 5.35 9.70
N GLY A 190 -1.63 4.60 8.64
CA GLY A 190 -1.10 4.88 7.31
C GLY A 190 0.38 4.51 7.16
N LEU A 191 0.86 4.54 5.92
CA LEU A 191 2.26 4.40 5.55
C LEU A 191 2.84 5.75 5.18
N GLU A 192 3.89 6.16 5.91
CA GLU A 192 4.64 7.38 5.61
C GLU A 192 5.58 7.18 4.43
N TYR A 193 5.64 8.16 3.53
CA TYR A 193 6.56 8.15 2.40
C TYR A 193 6.95 9.57 1.97
N LEU A 194 8.09 9.67 1.27
CA LEU A 194 8.50 10.93 0.67
C LEU A 194 7.87 11.04 -0.72
N GLY A 195 7.13 12.13 -0.96
CA GLY A 195 6.65 12.45 -2.30
C GLY A 195 7.82 12.93 -3.19
N PHE A 196 7.71 12.65 -4.49
CA PHE A 196 8.63 13.20 -5.51
C PHE A 196 8.11 14.52 -6.04
#